data_efd4771606f4f81f51f28a2020a3d433
#
_entry.id   efd4771606f4f81f51f28a2020a3d433
#
_cell.length_a   1.000
_cell.length_b   1.000
_cell.length_c   1.000
_cell.angle_alpha   90.00
_cell.angle_beta   90.00
_cell.angle_gamma   90.00
#
_symmetry.space_group_name_H-M   'P 1'
#
loop_
_entity.id
_entity.type
_entity.pdbx_description
1 polymer ?
#
loop_
_entity_poly.entity_id
_entity_poly.type
_entity_poly.pdbx_seq_one_letter_code
_entity_poly.pdbx_strand_id
1 'polypeptide(L)'
;MNARKTVDDLMIEVRRLPCIAASAPLREAIEALLRFLQETEAARPTLVVLDGERMVGVITQRDLLAALEPGYLKQAAHAEGAAPAEAELVLVWDRLFDSTAAQQLARPVVEFMRPVSAHLAPGDPVARAAWLMLHEDLPVVPVMQGTRIVGVVRAKEVFVELMQRLLAGSAS
;
A
#
# COMPACT_ATOMS: atom_id res chain seq x y z
N MET A 1 -8.74 19.50 -28.62
CA MET A 1 -9.06 19.53 -27.17
C MET A 1 -8.89 18.11 -26.63
N ASN A 2 -7.78 17.84 -25.96
CA ASN A 2 -7.61 16.54 -25.29
C ASN A 2 -8.62 16.45 -24.14
N ALA A 3 -9.54 15.49 -24.21
CA ALA A 3 -10.49 15.22 -23.14
C ALA A 3 -9.71 15.04 -21.81
N ARG A 4 -10.16 15.70 -20.75
CA ARG A 4 -9.56 15.51 -19.41
C ARG A 4 -9.85 14.08 -18.99
N LYS A 5 -8.81 13.29 -18.82
CA LYS A 5 -8.95 11.96 -18.24
C LYS A 5 -9.49 12.06 -16.82
N THR A 6 -10.33 11.10 -16.47
CA THR A 6 -10.89 10.92 -15.14
C THR A 6 -10.20 9.77 -14.43
N VAL A 7 -10.60 9.54 -13.20
CA VAL A 7 -10.11 8.42 -12.38
C VAL A 7 -10.39 7.07 -13.04
N ASP A 8 -11.51 6.92 -13.76
CA ASP A 8 -11.85 5.70 -14.50
C ASP A 8 -10.79 5.30 -15.53
N ASP A 9 -10.17 6.28 -16.18
CA ASP A 9 -9.15 6.03 -17.20
C ASP A 9 -7.83 5.49 -16.63
N LEU A 10 -7.60 5.68 -15.32
CA LEU A 10 -6.37 5.30 -14.62
C LEU A 10 -6.57 4.17 -13.61
N MET A 11 -7.83 3.87 -13.29
CA MET A 11 -8.18 2.91 -12.25
C MET A 11 -7.76 1.49 -12.62
N ILE A 12 -7.20 0.79 -11.63
CA ILE A 12 -7.00 -0.65 -11.68
C ILE A 12 -8.17 -1.28 -10.97
N GLU A 13 -8.90 -2.14 -11.67
CA GLU A 13 -10.04 -2.84 -11.09
C GLU A 13 -9.61 -3.70 -9.89
N VAL A 14 -10.43 -3.70 -8.83
CA VAL A 14 -10.13 -4.43 -7.59
C VAL A 14 -9.89 -5.93 -7.82
N ARG A 15 -10.55 -6.55 -8.79
CA ARG A 15 -10.38 -7.97 -9.15
C ARG A 15 -8.97 -8.32 -9.68
N ARG A 16 -8.17 -7.33 -10.07
CA ARG A 16 -6.79 -7.50 -10.53
C ARG A 16 -5.76 -7.30 -9.43
N LEU A 17 -6.21 -7.02 -8.22
CA LEU A 17 -5.35 -6.74 -7.08
C LEU A 17 -5.42 -7.90 -6.09
N PRO A 18 -4.32 -8.22 -5.42
CA PRO A 18 -4.35 -9.16 -4.33
C PRO A 18 -5.15 -8.54 -3.17
N CYS A 19 -6.17 -9.24 -2.71
CA CYS A 19 -7.04 -8.82 -1.62
C CYS A 19 -6.92 -9.79 -0.44
N ILE A 20 -7.12 -9.26 0.77
CA ILE A 20 -7.13 -10.05 2.00
C ILE A 20 -8.17 -9.52 2.97
N ALA A 21 -8.75 -10.39 3.79
CA ALA A 21 -9.68 -9.99 4.85
C ALA A 21 -8.91 -9.29 6.00
N ALA A 22 -9.51 -8.26 6.58
CA ALA A 22 -8.94 -7.53 7.72
C ALA A 22 -8.67 -8.43 8.94
N SER A 23 -9.47 -9.47 9.13
CA SER A 23 -9.33 -10.48 10.19
C SER A 23 -8.35 -11.60 9.89
N ALA A 24 -7.86 -11.71 8.65
CA ALA A 24 -6.91 -12.76 8.28
C ALA A 24 -5.58 -12.58 9.04
N PRO A 25 -4.87 -13.66 9.36
CA PRO A 25 -3.57 -13.58 10.00
C PRO A 25 -2.51 -12.98 9.06
N LEU A 26 -1.54 -12.30 9.64
CA LEU A 26 -0.44 -11.65 8.90
C LEU A 26 0.31 -12.63 7.98
N ARG A 27 0.41 -13.90 8.37
CA ARG A 27 0.98 -14.98 7.55
C ARG A 27 0.32 -15.05 6.17
N GLU A 28 -1.00 -15.02 6.11
CA GLU A 28 -1.75 -15.09 4.85
C GLU A 28 -1.49 -13.85 3.96
N ALA A 29 -1.32 -12.68 4.58
CA ALA A 29 -0.94 -11.48 3.85
C ALA A 29 0.44 -11.60 3.18
N ILE A 30 1.40 -12.15 3.90
CA ILE A 30 2.75 -12.41 3.38
C ILE A 30 2.68 -13.42 2.22
N GLU A 31 1.97 -14.53 2.39
CA GLU A 31 1.81 -15.55 1.36
C GLU A 31 1.09 -15.02 0.12
N ALA A 32 0.05 -14.21 0.29
CA ALA A 32 -0.66 -13.57 -0.81
C ALA A 32 0.23 -12.61 -1.59
N LEU A 33 1.04 -11.81 -0.88
CA LEU A 33 1.97 -10.89 -1.50
C LEU A 33 3.11 -11.59 -2.24
N LEU A 34 3.65 -12.66 -1.66
CA LEU A 34 4.69 -13.48 -2.30
C LEU A 34 4.19 -14.14 -3.59
N ARG A 35 2.97 -14.70 -3.58
CA ARG A 35 2.34 -15.26 -4.80
C ARG A 35 2.17 -14.19 -5.87
N PHE A 36 1.65 -13.03 -5.50
CA PHE A 36 1.46 -11.94 -6.44
C PHE A 36 2.77 -11.46 -7.07
N LEU A 37 3.85 -11.41 -6.29
CA LEU A 37 5.19 -11.07 -6.79
C LEU A 37 5.77 -12.09 -7.76
N GLN A 38 5.44 -13.38 -7.59
CA GLN A 38 5.86 -14.44 -8.51
C GLN A 38 5.10 -14.42 -9.83
N GLU A 39 3.85 -13.97 -9.81
CA GLU A 39 2.96 -13.94 -10.97
C GLU A 39 3.04 -12.62 -11.76
N THR A 40 3.59 -11.57 -11.17
CA THR A 40 3.62 -10.24 -11.78
C THR A 40 4.96 -9.55 -11.58
N GLU A 41 5.38 -8.76 -12.58
CA GLU A 41 6.55 -7.88 -12.48
C GLU A 41 6.22 -6.55 -11.72
N ALA A 42 5.35 -6.60 -10.74
CA ALA A 42 4.91 -5.41 -10.01
C ALA A 42 6.06 -4.88 -9.14
N ALA A 43 6.58 -3.72 -9.46
CA ALA A 43 7.69 -3.10 -8.73
C ALA A 43 7.35 -2.76 -7.26
N ARG A 44 6.08 -2.52 -6.95
CA ARG A 44 5.58 -2.21 -5.61
C ARG A 44 4.20 -2.83 -5.40
N PRO A 45 4.12 -4.11 -5.06
CA PRO A 45 2.86 -4.77 -4.81
C PRO A 45 2.19 -4.19 -3.56
N THR A 46 0.89 -3.98 -3.69
CA THR A 46 0.04 -3.48 -2.61
C THR A 46 -1.10 -4.47 -2.43
N LEU A 47 -1.32 -4.90 -1.21
CA LEU A 47 -2.43 -5.76 -0.82
C LEU A 47 -3.60 -4.89 -0.37
N VAL A 48 -4.77 -5.12 -0.92
CA VAL A 48 -6.01 -4.45 -0.52
C VAL A 48 -6.61 -5.19 0.66
N VAL A 49 -6.85 -4.48 1.76
CA VAL A 49 -7.47 -5.05 2.97
C VAL A 49 -8.96 -4.76 2.96
N LEU A 50 -9.76 -5.82 3.06
CA LEU A 50 -11.22 -5.75 2.98
C LEU A 50 -11.85 -6.17 4.31
N ASP A 51 -12.92 -5.46 4.69
CA ASP A 51 -13.89 -5.88 5.68
C ASP A 51 -15.22 -6.06 4.95
N GLY A 52 -15.57 -7.33 4.68
CA GLY A 52 -16.63 -7.66 3.72
C GLY A 52 -16.30 -7.11 2.31
N GLU A 53 -17.18 -6.29 1.75
CA GLU A 53 -16.99 -5.63 0.45
C GLU A 53 -16.34 -4.24 0.57
N ARG A 54 -16.03 -3.79 1.77
CA ARG A 54 -15.47 -2.47 2.05
C ARG A 54 -13.95 -2.54 2.14
N MET A 55 -13.26 -1.69 1.39
CA MET A 55 -11.82 -1.48 1.61
C MET A 55 -11.61 -0.68 2.89
N VAL A 56 -10.83 -1.23 3.81
CA VAL A 56 -10.51 -0.61 5.10
C VAL A 56 -9.07 -0.17 5.19
N GLY A 57 -8.19 -0.72 4.35
CA GLY A 57 -6.78 -0.36 4.36
C GLY A 57 -5.99 -0.96 3.22
N VAL A 58 -4.69 -0.73 3.26
CA VAL A 58 -3.69 -1.32 2.37
C VAL A 58 -2.50 -1.84 3.18
N ILE A 59 -1.86 -2.88 2.67
CA ILE A 59 -0.58 -3.37 3.18
C ILE A 59 0.42 -3.40 2.02
N THR A 60 1.59 -2.83 2.26
CA THR A 60 2.73 -2.87 1.36
C THR A 60 3.84 -3.76 1.92
N GLN A 61 4.84 -4.07 1.09
CA GLN A 61 6.06 -4.77 1.56
C GLN A 61 6.70 -4.07 2.76
N ARG A 62 6.73 -2.73 2.77
CA ARG A 62 7.28 -1.95 3.87
C ARG A 62 6.51 -2.17 5.18
N ASP A 63 5.19 -2.24 5.11
CA ASP A 63 4.34 -2.46 6.28
C ASP A 63 4.55 -3.86 6.85
N LEU A 64 4.74 -4.87 5.98
CA LEU A 64 5.08 -6.24 6.40
C LEU A 64 6.47 -6.32 7.05
N LEU A 65 7.47 -5.65 6.48
CA LEU A 65 8.81 -5.56 7.10
C LEU A 65 8.73 -4.87 8.47
N ALA A 66 8.01 -3.75 8.57
CA ALA A 66 7.81 -3.04 9.82
C ALA A 66 7.04 -3.84 10.87
N ALA A 67 6.13 -4.73 10.44
CA ALA A 67 5.41 -5.65 11.34
C ALA A 67 6.34 -6.67 11.99
N LEU A 68 7.39 -7.10 11.30
CA LEU A 68 8.37 -8.06 11.79
C LEU A 68 9.52 -7.41 12.58
N GLU A 69 9.64 -6.09 12.53
CA GLU A 69 10.68 -5.36 13.24
C GLU A 69 10.51 -5.51 14.76
N PRO A 70 11.54 -5.96 15.49
CA PRO A 70 11.50 -6.07 16.93
C PRO A 70 11.25 -4.72 17.62
N GLY A 71 10.43 -4.74 18.69
CA GLY A 71 10.02 -3.50 19.39
C GLY A 71 11.16 -2.67 19.94
N TYR A 72 12.28 -3.28 20.34
CA TYR A 72 13.44 -2.58 20.85
C TYR A 72 14.17 -1.77 19.77
N LEU A 73 14.16 -2.21 18.50
CA LEU A 73 14.70 -1.44 17.38
C LEU A 73 13.85 -0.22 17.05
N LYS A 74 12.53 -0.38 17.10
CA LYS A 74 11.60 0.75 16.94
C LYS A 74 11.89 1.83 17.98
N GLN A 75 12.14 1.44 19.24
CA GLN A 75 12.48 2.37 20.31
C GLN A 75 13.84 3.03 20.12
N ALA A 76 14.86 2.28 19.72
CA ALA A 76 16.20 2.81 19.46
C ALA A 76 16.22 3.84 18.32
N ALA A 77 15.51 3.56 17.23
CA ALA A 77 15.39 4.49 16.10
C ALA A 77 14.69 5.82 16.46
N HIS A 78 13.84 5.82 17.48
CA HIS A 78 13.13 7.03 17.94
C HIS A 78 13.92 7.83 18.99
N ALA A 79 14.83 7.19 19.74
CA ALA A 79 15.48 7.83 20.88
C ALA A 79 16.63 8.78 20.52
N GLU A 80 17.38 8.53 19.42
CA GLU A 80 18.58 9.31 19.11
C GLU A 80 18.87 9.55 17.61
N GLY A 81 18.03 9.09 16.70
CA GLY A 81 18.26 9.23 15.26
C GLY A 81 19.50 8.51 14.73
N ALA A 82 20.14 7.68 15.57
CA ALA A 82 21.30 6.88 15.21
C ALA A 82 20.83 5.53 14.62
N ALA A 83 21.40 5.16 13.48
CA ALA A 83 21.22 3.80 12.96
C ALA A 83 21.81 2.78 13.96
N PRO A 84 21.13 1.63 14.19
CA PRO A 84 21.68 0.58 15.03
C PRO A 84 23.04 0.10 14.51
N ALA A 85 23.93 -0.29 15.39
CA ALA A 85 25.22 -0.81 14.99
C ALA A 85 25.05 -2.09 14.14
N GLU A 86 25.96 -2.30 13.18
CA GLU A 86 25.88 -3.44 12.25
C GLU A 86 25.79 -4.78 12.98
N ALA A 87 26.50 -4.94 14.11
CA ALA A 87 26.43 -6.12 14.95
C ALA A 87 25.04 -6.36 15.58
N GLU A 88 24.31 -5.28 15.89
CA GLU A 88 22.95 -5.36 16.41
C GLU A 88 21.96 -5.81 15.31
N LEU A 89 22.16 -5.37 14.08
CA LEU A 89 21.38 -5.77 12.93
C LEU A 89 21.52 -7.26 12.61
N VAL A 90 22.71 -7.85 12.77
CA VAL A 90 22.94 -9.29 12.59
C VAL A 90 22.19 -10.09 13.63
N LEU A 91 22.23 -9.68 14.90
CA LEU A 91 21.47 -10.34 15.98
C LEU A 91 19.94 -10.27 15.78
N VAL A 92 19.48 -9.18 15.20
CA VAL A 92 18.06 -9.02 14.84
C VAL A 92 17.64 -10.01 13.76
N TRP A 93 18.47 -10.19 12.75
CA TRP A 93 18.21 -11.09 11.64
C TRP A 93 18.08 -12.54 12.10
N ASP A 94 18.93 -12.96 13.04
CA ASP A 94 18.86 -14.29 13.64
C ASP A 94 17.59 -14.48 14.49
N ARG A 95 17.11 -13.42 15.15
CA ARG A 95 15.90 -13.44 15.97
C ARG A 95 14.58 -13.30 15.19
N LEU A 96 14.62 -12.89 13.93
CA LEU A 96 13.42 -12.84 13.08
C LEU A 96 12.74 -14.21 12.92
N PHE A 97 13.48 -15.30 13.17
CA PHE A 97 12.99 -16.66 13.06
C PHE A 97 12.64 -17.30 14.43
N ASP A 98 12.67 -16.52 15.51
CA ASP A 98 12.30 -16.96 16.86
C ASP A 98 10.78 -17.07 17.04
N SER A 99 10.38 -17.61 18.21
CA SER A 99 8.98 -17.74 18.63
C SER A 99 8.17 -16.44 18.58
N THR A 100 8.83 -15.29 18.71
CA THR A 100 8.22 -13.95 18.62
C THR A 100 7.69 -13.68 17.22
N ALA A 101 8.40 -14.06 16.19
CA ALA A 101 7.95 -13.93 14.80
C ALA A 101 6.70 -14.78 14.55
N ALA A 102 6.66 -16.01 15.08
CA ALA A 102 5.48 -16.87 14.95
C ALA A 102 4.22 -16.25 15.59
N GLN A 103 4.37 -15.57 16.73
CA GLN A 103 3.28 -14.83 17.36
C GLN A 103 2.80 -13.66 16.51
N GLN A 104 3.72 -12.89 15.93
CA GLN A 104 3.36 -11.78 15.03
C GLN A 104 2.60 -12.28 13.79
N LEU A 105 3.02 -13.40 13.22
CA LEU A 105 2.39 -14.01 12.04
C LEU A 105 0.94 -14.45 12.27
N ALA A 106 0.56 -14.72 13.51
CA ALA A 106 -0.81 -15.11 13.88
C ALA A 106 -1.75 -13.92 14.12
N ARG A 107 -1.21 -12.69 14.24
CA ARG A 107 -2.02 -11.49 14.51
C ARG A 107 -2.80 -11.05 13.25
N PRO A 108 -3.98 -10.45 13.45
CA PRO A 108 -4.82 -10.04 12.32
C PRO A 108 -4.21 -8.88 11.53
N VAL A 109 -4.41 -8.91 10.22
CA VAL A 109 -3.90 -7.93 9.23
C VAL A 109 -4.30 -6.49 9.57
N VAL A 110 -5.48 -6.29 10.16
CA VAL A 110 -5.99 -4.96 10.54
C VAL A 110 -5.04 -4.19 11.47
N GLU A 111 -4.22 -4.87 12.24
CA GLU A 111 -3.27 -4.23 13.16
C GLU A 111 -2.02 -3.65 12.47
N PHE A 112 -1.76 -4.06 11.23
CA PHE A 112 -0.55 -3.71 10.47
C PHE A 112 -0.83 -2.90 9.20
N MET A 113 -2.09 -2.84 8.78
CA MET A 113 -2.48 -2.10 7.60
C MET A 113 -2.39 -0.59 7.83
N ARG A 114 -2.23 0.15 6.73
CA ARG A 114 -2.51 1.58 6.72
C ARG A 114 -3.99 1.76 6.46
N PRO A 115 -4.73 2.41 7.36
CA PRO A 115 -6.14 2.68 7.14
C PRO A 115 -6.33 3.63 5.97
N VAL A 116 -7.41 3.45 5.22
CA VAL A 116 -7.80 4.36 4.15
C VAL A 116 -8.88 5.30 4.66
N SER A 117 -8.55 6.60 4.74
CA SER A 117 -9.44 7.66 5.22
C SER A 117 -10.16 8.40 4.08
N ALA A 118 -9.67 8.29 2.85
CA ALA A 118 -10.19 9.02 1.70
C ALA A 118 -10.43 8.10 0.50
N HIS A 119 -11.38 8.49 -0.35
CA HIS A 119 -11.72 7.76 -1.57
C HIS A 119 -12.04 8.69 -2.73
N LEU A 120 -12.04 8.14 -3.94
CA LEU A 120 -12.40 8.78 -5.19
C LEU A 120 -13.69 8.17 -5.74
N ALA A 121 -14.41 8.94 -6.54
CA ALA A 121 -15.44 8.42 -7.42
C ALA A 121 -14.87 8.21 -8.84
N PRO A 122 -15.45 7.30 -9.65
CA PRO A 122 -14.98 7.04 -11.01
C PRO A 122 -14.82 8.30 -11.87
N GLY A 123 -15.79 9.19 -11.87
CA GLY A 123 -15.77 10.45 -12.63
C GLY A 123 -14.90 11.57 -12.06
N ASP A 124 -14.21 11.37 -10.94
CA ASP A 124 -13.35 12.39 -10.35
C ASP A 124 -12.19 12.74 -11.27
N PRO A 125 -11.74 14.02 -11.29
CA PRO A 125 -10.58 14.42 -12.06
C PRO A 125 -9.29 13.82 -11.47
N VAL A 126 -8.34 13.46 -12.32
CA VAL A 126 -7.02 12.92 -11.90
C VAL A 126 -6.29 13.84 -10.91
N ALA A 127 -6.50 15.16 -11.02
CA ALA A 127 -5.93 16.13 -10.07
C ALA A 127 -6.40 15.91 -8.62
N ARG A 128 -7.63 15.41 -8.41
CA ARG A 128 -8.12 15.05 -7.07
C ARG A 128 -7.37 13.86 -6.50
N ALA A 129 -7.06 12.86 -7.34
CA ALA A 129 -6.24 11.73 -6.93
C ALA A 129 -4.85 12.19 -6.49
N ALA A 130 -4.20 13.05 -7.28
CA ALA A 130 -2.90 13.62 -6.94
C ALA A 130 -2.94 14.40 -5.62
N TRP A 131 -3.97 15.21 -5.41
CA TRP A 131 -4.14 15.97 -4.18
C TRP A 131 -4.25 15.07 -2.95
N LEU A 132 -5.09 14.03 -2.99
CA LEU A 132 -5.24 13.06 -1.91
C LEU A 132 -3.93 12.31 -1.61
N MET A 133 -3.20 11.91 -2.65
CA MET A 133 -1.93 11.21 -2.49
C MET A 133 -0.87 12.06 -1.77
N LEU A 134 -0.85 13.36 -2.07
CA LEU A 134 0.13 14.28 -1.48
C LEU A 134 -0.23 14.70 -0.04
N HIS A 135 -1.51 14.88 0.27
CA HIS A 135 -1.93 15.44 1.55
C HIS A 135 -2.29 14.38 2.59
N GLU A 136 -2.69 13.19 2.14
CA GLU A 136 -3.05 12.06 3.01
C GLU A 136 -1.93 10.98 3.05
N ASP A 137 -0.79 11.22 2.38
CA ASP A 137 0.33 10.25 2.25
C ASP A 137 -0.13 8.85 1.79
N LEU A 138 -1.06 8.83 0.84
CA LEU A 138 -1.64 7.59 0.33
C LEU A 138 -0.98 7.18 -0.98
N PRO A 139 -0.21 6.08 -1.03
CA PRO A 139 0.37 5.57 -2.27
C PRO A 139 -0.68 4.98 -3.21
N VAL A 140 -1.84 4.64 -2.66
CA VAL A 140 -2.99 4.05 -3.36
C VAL A 140 -4.26 4.65 -2.78
N VAL A 141 -5.15 5.11 -3.64
CA VAL A 141 -6.46 5.67 -3.25
C VAL A 141 -7.57 4.79 -3.81
N PRO A 142 -8.52 4.31 -2.98
CA PRO A 142 -9.64 3.52 -3.45
C PRO A 142 -10.60 4.36 -4.30
N VAL A 143 -11.19 3.70 -5.29
CA VAL A 143 -12.28 4.24 -6.11
C VAL A 143 -13.57 3.53 -5.71
N MET A 144 -14.53 4.31 -5.25
CA MET A 144 -15.79 3.81 -4.72
C MET A 144 -16.95 4.18 -5.64
N GLN A 145 -17.85 3.24 -5.86
CA GLN A 145 -19.14 3.49 -6.46
C GLN A 145 -20.23 3.23 -5.40
N GLY A 146 -20.74 4.28 -4.81
CA GLY A 146 -21.52 4.18 -3.58
C GLY A 146 -20.67 3.64 -2.42
N THR A 147 -21.11 2.55 -1.81
CA THR A 147 -20.39 1.88 -0.70
C THR A 147 -19.41 0.80 -1.16
N ARG A 148 -19.42 0.46 -2.47
CA ARG A 148 -18.64 -0.64 -3.02
C ARG A 148 -17.33 -0.12 -3.62
N ILE A 149 -16.22 -0.81 -3.31
CA ILE A 149 -14.96 -0.60 -4.02
C ILE A 149 -15.03 -1.18 -5.43
N VAL A 150 -14.67 -0.37 -6.43
CA VAL A 150 -14.60 -0.79 -7.84
C VAL A 150 -13.17 -0.91 -8.35
N GLY A 151 -12.23 -0.20 -7.73
CA GLY A 151 -10.83 -0.24 -8.08
C GLY A 151 -9.97 0.63 -7.18
N VAL A 152 -8.73 0.80 -7.59
CA VAL A 152 -7.78 1.72 -6.95
C VAL A 152 -7.02 2.52 -8.00
N VAL A 153 -6.61 3.73 -7.64
CA VAL A 153 -5.64 4.52 -8.39
C VAL A 153 -4.33 4.56 -7.61
N ARG A 154 -3.22 4.27 -8.27
CA ARG A 154 -1.89 4.31 -7.65
C ARG A 154 -1.14 5.58 -8.06
N ALA A 155 -0.19 5.99 -7.22
CA ALA A 155 0.64 7.16 -7.49
C ALA A 155 1.39 7.08 -8.83
N LYS A 156 1.79 5.88 -9.27
CA LYS A 156 2.45 5.66 -10.56
C LYS A 156 1.58 6.10 -11.74
N GLU A 157 0.31 5.68 -11.78
CA GLU A 157 -0.60 5.99 -12.88
C GLU A 157 -0.90 7.51 -12.93
N VAL A 158 -1.10 8.11 -11.76
CA VAL A 158 -1.30 9.57 -11.64
C VAL A 158 -0.07 10.33 -12.10
N PHE A 159 1.11 9.92 -11.68
CA PHE A 159 2.38 10.55 -12.06
C PHE A 159 2.58 10.50 -13.58
N VAL A 160 2.43 9.33 -14.19
CA VAL A 160 2.62 9.16 -15.65
C VAL A 160 1.67 10.06 -16.42
N GLU A 161 0.39 10.09 -16.05
CA GLU A 161 -0.61 10.90 -16.73
C GLU A 161 -0.30 12.41 -16.64
N LEU A 162 0.00 12.89 -15.42
CA LEU A 162 0.27 14.31 -15.20
C LEU A 162 1.56 14.77 -15.89
N MET A 163 2.62 13.95 -15.82
CA MET A 163 3.91 14.30 -16.44
C MET A 163 3.84 14.27 -17.98
N GLN A 164 3.14 13.30 -18.57
CA GLN A 164 2.93 13.27 -20.01
C GLN A 164 2.17 14.51 -20.50
N ARG A 165 1.15 14.96 -19.78
CA ARG A 165 0.42 16.19 -20.12
C ARG A 165 1.27 17.44 -19.97
N LEU A 166 2.06 17.51 -18.90
CA LEU A 166 2.96 18.64 -18.68
C LEU A 166 3.98 18.78 -19.82
N LEU A 167 4.60 17.65 -20.20
CA LEU A 167 5.59 17.65 -21.29
C LEU A 167 4.96 17.93 -22.66
N ALA A 168 3.76 17.43 -22.92
CA ALA A 168 3.04 17.73 -24.15
C ALA A 168 2.59 19.20 -24.24
N GLY A 169 2.23 19.82 -23.12
CA GLY A 169 1.83 21.23 -23.08
C GLY A 169 2.99 22.23 -23.14
N SER A 170 4.22 21.80 -22.81
CA SER A 170 5.43 22.63 -22.89
C SER A 170 6.10 22.61 -24.28
N ALA A 171 5.60 21.80 -25.21
CA ALA A 171 6.09 21.70 -26.59
C ALA A 171 5.32 22.61 -27.59
N SER A 172 4.41 23.46 -27.12
CA SER A 172 3.64 24.45 -27.89
C SER A 172 4.05 25.83 -27.49
#